data_4997c2c61dce75e7047845f34b4c0f4b
#
_entry.id   4997c2c61dce75e7047845f34b4c0f4b
#
_cell.length_a   1.000
_cell.length_b   1.000
_cell.length_c   1.000
_cell.angle_alpha   90.00
_cell.angle_beta   90.00
_cell.angle_gamma   90.00
#
_symmetry.space_group_name_H-M   'P 1'
#
loop_
_entity.id
_entity.type
_entity.pdbx_description
1 polymer ?
#
loop_
_entity_poly.entity_id
_entity_poly.type
_entity_poly.pdbx_seq_one_letter_code
_entity_poly.pdbx_strand_id
1 'polypeptide(L)'
;MTMTINDEDQDFIKESIGLQLYLVQKKMEHLKLVEQSLEEMEQKMDNEEEIDWTQMMNLLHVTNLEKGLVEQYKNASNLDIRIGLHQKYSQNPQPWFEWIYEQLNLKEKDEVLELGCGTGELWKNKNLPKNVHVTLSDQSQGMVKDARNYVGEEKGQISYQMIDCRQIPKEDHSFDKVIANHVLFYLDDRQQVFNEIKRVLKQNGTFICSTYGSSHMQEITQLIKDFDERITLSDHKLYNVFGLENGEEQLKKVFSQVKEIDYEDELLVDQPEPLISYILSCHGNQHEYLNHRYLEFKDFVRKKMAAKGVIKITKSAGIFICKP
;
A
#
# COMPACT_ATOMS: atom_id res chain seq x y z
N MET A 1 10.25 11.44 37.65
CA MET A 1 9.16 12.23 37.02
C MET A 1 8.23 11.24 36.36
N THR A 2 7.14 10.90 37.01
CA THR A 2 6.12 9.98 36.46
C THR A 2 5.29 10.76 35.44
N MET A 3 5.46 10.46 34.16
CA MET A 3 4.57 11.00 33.10
C MET A 3 3.19 10.38 33.29
N THR A 4 2.18 11.21 33.47
CA THR A 4 0.78 10.82 33.37
C THR A 4 0.45 10.69 31.89
N ILE A 5 0.29 9.46 31.40
CA ILE A 5 -0.19 9.15 30.06
C ILE A 5 -1.71 9.35 30.10
N ASN A 6 -2.32 10.04 29.15
CA ASN A 6 -3.77 10.20 29.11
C ASN A 6 -4.46 8.88 28.69
N ASP A 7 -5.76 8.76 28.90
CA ASP A 7 -6.49 7.48 28.68
C ASP A 7 -6.45 7.04 27.21
N GLU A 8 -6.53 7.97 26.25
CA GLU A 8 -6.42 7.66 24.81
C GLU A 8 -5.02 7.15 24.41
N ASP A 9 -3.96 7.71 24.99
CA ASP A 9 -2.59 7.23 24.79
C ASP A 9 -2.40 5.84 25.42
N GLN A 10 -3.07 5.53 26.54
CA GLN A 10 -3.01 4.22 27.20
C GLN A 10 -3.70 3.13 26.36
N ASP A 11 -4.86 3.40 25.77
CA ASP A 11 -5.59 2.44 24.94
C ASP A 11 -4.84 2.15 23.65
N PHE A 12 -4.27 3.16 22.99
CA PHE A 12 -3.43 2.98 21.81
C PHE A 12 -2.16 2.16 22.12
N ILE A 13 -1.48 2.45 23.24
CA ILE A 13 -0.30 1.67 23.68
C ILE A 13 -0.70 0.23 23.97
N LYS A 14 -1.84 0.00 24.60
CA LYS A 14 -2.34 -1.33 24.96
C LYS A 14 -2.69 -2.17 23.74
N GLU A 15 -3.34 -1.56 22.77
CA GLU A 15 -3.66 -2.18 21.47
C GLU A 15 -2.40 -2.51 20.68
N SER A 16 -1.44 -1.58 20.63
CA SER A 16 -0.13 -1.74 20.00
C SER A 16 0.70 -2.87 20.65
N ILE A 17 0.72 -2.93 21.99
CA ILE A 17 1.38 -4.01 22.75
C ILE A 17 0.67 -5.34 22.49
N GLY A 18 -0.67 -5.37 22.47
CA GLY A 18 -1.45 -6.57 22.18
C GLY A 18 -1.14 -7.15 20.80
N LEU A 19 -1.08 -6.30 19.78
CA LEU A 19 -0.67 -6.70 18.44
C LEU A 19 0.77 -7.21 18.38
N GLN A 20 1.71 -6.54 19.05
CA GLN A 20 3.11 -6.98 19.11
C GLN A 20 3.25 -8.32 19.81
N LEU A 21 2.54 -8.53 20.92
CA LEU A 21 2.50 -9.81 21.63
C LEU A 21 1.96 -10.93 20.75
N TYR A 22 0.87 -10.68 20.03
CA TYR A 22 0.28 -11.63 19.08
C TYR A 22 1.28 -12.03 17.99
N LEU A 23 1.95 -11.04 17.37
CA LEU A 23 2.96 -11.28 16.34
C LEU A 23 4.16 -12.07 16.87
N VAL A 24 4.61 -11.77 18.10
CA VAL A 24 5.71 -12.52 18.77
C VAL A 24 5.27 -13.96 19.05
N GLN A 25 4.05 -14.17 19.54
CA GLN A 25 3.53 -15.51 19.81
C GLN A 25 3.43 -16.35 18.52
N LYS A 26 2.93 -15.75 17.44
CA LYS A 26 2.87 -16.42 16.12
C LYS A 26 4.25 -16.77 15.60
N LYS A 27 5.22 -15.90 15.75
CA LYS A 27 6.60 -16.16 15.37
C LYS A 27 7.23 -17.29 16.22
N MET A 28 6.90 -17.36 17.51
CA MET A 28 7.37 -18.44 18.38
C MET A 28 6.74 -19.79 18.02
N GLU A 29 5.43 -19.83 17.72
CA GLU A 29 4.76 -21.05 17.24
C GLU A 29 5.42 -21.57 15.97
N HIS A 30 5.70 -20.66 15.03
CA HIS A 30 6.36 -21.02 13.77
C HIS A 30 7.78 -21.55 13.98
N LEU A 31 8.60 -20.85 14.77
CA LEU A 31 9.98 -21.27 15.06
C LEU A 31 10.00 -22.67 15.71
N LYS A 32 9.02 -23.01 16.54
CA LYS A 32 8.87 -24.35 17.11
C LYS A 32 8.58 -25.42 16.06
N LEU A 33 7.74 -25.12 15.09
CA LEU A 33 7.46 -26.05 13.97
C LEU A 33 8.70 -26.26 13.10
N VAL A 34 9.47 -25.20 12.85
CA VAL A 34 10.75 -25.29 12.11
C VAL A 34 11.76 -26.13 12.92
N GLU A 35 11.89 -25.89 14.23
CA GLU A 35 12.76 -26.65 15.13
C GLU A 35 12.41 -28.14 15.12
N GLN A 36 11.14 -28.50 15.31
CA GLN A 36 10.68 -29.90 15.26
C GLN A 36 11.01 -30.59 13.93
N SER A 37 10.78 -29.87 12.81
CA SER A 37 11.08 -30.45 11.50
C SER A 37 12.57 -30.62 11.24
N LEU A 38 13.41 -29.75 11.78
CA LEU A 38 14.87 -29.89 11.71
C LEU A 38 15.36 -31.05 12.59
N GLU A 39 14.80 -31.21 13.79
CA GLU A 39 15.10 -32.33 14.70
C GLU A 39 14.70 -33.68 14.07
N GLU A 40 13.52 -33.76 13.41
CA GLU A 40 13.10 -34.94 12.68
C GLU A 40 14.04 -35.31 11.51
N MET A 41 14.56 -34.28 10.82
CA MET A 41 15.55 -34.48 9.75
C MET A 41 16.89 -34.96 10.31
N GLU A 42 17.37 -34.38 11.39
CA GLU A 42 18.62 -34.79 12.06
C GLU A 42 18.53 -36.26 12.48
N GLN A 43 17.42 -36.68 13.10
CA GLN A 43 17.19 -38.08 13.47
C GLN A 43 17.18 -39.02 12.26
N LYS A 44 16.59 -38.62 11.13
CA LYS A 44 16.61 -39.41 9.89
C LYS A 44 18.02 -39.55 9.31
N MET A 45 18.81 -38.45 9.36
CA MET A 45 20.22 -38.49 8.94
C MET A 45 21.05 -39.40 9.80
N ASP A 46 20.87 -39.38 11.11
CA ASP A 46 21.58 -40.24 12.05
C ASP A 46 21.22 -41.73 11.86
N ASN A 47 20.01 -42.02 11.41
CA ASN A 47 19.52 -43.37 11.14
C ASN A 47 19.82 -43.87 9.70
N GLU A 48 20.53 -43.08 8.88
CA GLU A 48 20.79 -43.37 7.45
C GLU A 48 19.48 -43.54 6.62
N GLU A 49 18.38 -42.90 7.06
CA GLU A 49 17.11 -42.95 6.34
C GLU A 49 17.10 -41.90 5.18
N GLU A 50 16.31 -42.20 4.16
CA GLU A 50 16.19 -41.34 2.98
C GLU A 50 15.51 -40.03 3.35
N ILE A 51 16.16 -38.88 3.07
CA ILE A 51 15.60 -37.55 3.35
C ILE A 51 14.60 -37.16 2.27
N ASP A 52 13.38 -36.87 2.68
CA ASP A 52 12.36 -36.29 1.78
C ASP A 52 12.61 -34.81 1.58
N TRP A 53 13.35 -34.47 0.52
CA TRP A 53 13.63 -33.10 0.10
C TRP A 53 12.36 -32.28 -0.18
N THR A 54 11.24 -32.94 -0.50
CA THR A 54 9.94 -32.30 -0.71
C THR A 54 9.42 -31.71 0.59
N GLN A 55 9.63 -32.41 1.71
CA GLN A 55 9.26 -31.94 3.04
C GLN A 55 10.07 -30.69 3.44
N MET A 56 11.37 -30.67 3.13
CA MET A 56 12.24 -29.51 3.33
C MET A 56 11.82 -28.30 2.47
N MET A 57 11.49 -28.55 1.21
CA MET A 57 11.00 -27.48 0.30
C MET A 57 9.66 -26.91 0.77
N ASN A 58 8.75 -27.77 1.29
CA ASN A 58 7.50 -27.32 1.86
C ASN A 58 7.72 -26.48 3.13
N LEU A 59 8.67 -26.86 3.99
CA LEU A 59 9.03 -26.08 5.17
C LEU A 59 9.58 -24.72 4.81
N LEU A 60 10.48 -24.66 3.82
CA LEU A 60 11.01 -23.39 3.29
C LEU A 60 9.90 -22.53 2.65
N HIS A 61 8.95 -23.17 1.98
CA HIS A 61 7.79 -22.49 1.39
C HIS A 61 6.87 -21.89 2.45
N VAL A 62 6.55 -22.66 3.49
CA VAL A 62 5.77 -22.20 4.65
C VAL A 62 6.48 -21.06 5.37
N THR A 63 7.80 -21.15 5.54
CA THR A 63 8.63 -20.09 6.15
C THR A 63 8.60 -18.79 5.34
N ASN A 64 8.63 -18.90 4.02
CA ASN A 64 8.54 -17.74 3.12
C ASN A 64 7.12 -17.16 3.05
N LEU A 65 6.08 -18.01 3.10
CA LEU A 65 4.68 -17.58 3.19
C LEU A 65 4.39 -16.82 4.49
N GLU A 66 4.95 -17.26 5.63
CA GLU A 66 4.77 -16.54 6.90
C GLU A 66 5.54 -15.21 6.96
N LYS A 67 6.75 -15.13 6.40
CA LYS A 67 7.42 -13.84 6.24
C LYS A 67 6.55 -12.87 5.43
N GLY A 68 5.96 -13.36 4.34
CA GLY A 68 5.01 -12.62 3.54
C GLY A 68 3.78 -12.16 4.34
N LEU A 69 3.18 -13.03 5.16
CA LEU A 69 2.02 -12.70 6.00
C LEU A 69 2.35 -11.65 7.06
N VAL A 70 3.46 -11.78 7.78
CA VAL A 70 3.89 -10.78 8.79
C VAL A 70 4.19 -9.43 8.16
N GLU A 71 4.85 -9.40 7.01
CA GLU A 71 5.07 -8.18 6.24
C GLU A 71 3.77 -7.59 5.70
N GLN A 72 2.82 -8.44 5.28
CA GLN A 72 1.50 -8.03 4.79
C GLN A 72 0.65 -7.41 5.90
N TYR A 73 0.60 -7.98 7.10
CA TYR A 73 -0.11 -7.38 8.24
C TYR A 73 0.52 -6.04 8.66
N LYS A 74 1.85 -5.94 8.68
CA LYS A 74 2.54 -4.66 8.89
C LYS A 74 2.20 -3.67 7.77
N ASN A 75 2.14 -4.12 6.53
CA ASN A 75 1.87 -3.28 5.38
C ASN A 75 0.42 -2.79 5.35
N ALA A 76 -0.57 -3.62 5.68
CA ALA A 76 -1.97 -3.21 5.78
C ALA A 76 -2.16 -2.16 6.89
N SER A 77 -1.68 -2.40 8.11
CA SER A 77 -1.74 -1.44 9.21
C SER A 77 -0.99 -0.13 8.88
N ASN A 78 0.18 -0.21 8.26
CA ASN A 78 0.93 0.98 7.85
C ASN A 78 0.22 1.73 6.71
N LEU A 79 -0.47 1.00 5.81
CA LEU A 79 -1.27 1.60 4.76
C LEU A 79 -2.46 2.37 5.35
N ASP A 80 -3.17 1.78 6.31
CA ASP A 80 -4.31 2.41 6.98
C ASP A 80 -3.91 3.68 7.73
N ILE A 81 -2.75 3.67 8.43
CA ILE A 81 -2.20 4.86 9.09
C ILE A 81 -1.92 5.98 8.08
N ARG A 82 -1.35 5.64 6.92
CA ARG A 82 -1.06 6.64 5.88
C ARG A 82 -2.33 7.18 5.25
N ILE A 83 -3.29 6.32 4.93
CA ILE A 83 -4.61 6.73 4.44
C ILE A 83 -5.32 7.62 5.47
N GLY A 84 -5.28 7.23 6.75
CA GLY A 84 -5.90 7.97 7.84
C GLY A 84 -5.41 9.41 7.99
N LEU A 85 -4.09 9.65 7.84
CA LEU A 85 -3.55 11.01 7.84
C LEU A 85 -4.15 11.85 6.71
N HIS A 86 -4.20 11.30 5.49
CA HIS A 86 -4.77 11.98 4.35
C HIS A 86 -6.26 12.24 4.52
N GLN A 87 -7.03 11.26 4.97
CA GLN A 87 -8.48 11.41 5.19
C GLN A 87 -8.81 12.46 6.25
N LYS A 88 -8.03 12.50 7.35
CA LYS A 88 -8.31 13.39 8.47
C LYS A 88 -7.96 14.85 8.20
N TYR A 89 -6.90 15.11 7.45
CA TYR A 89 -6.29 16.43 7.33
C TYR A 89 -6.34 17.05 5.94
N SER A 90 -6.84 16.34 4.93
CA SER A 90 -7.09 16.85 3.58
C SER A 90 -8.00 18.08 3.61
N GLN A 91 -7.65 19.09 2.83
CA GLN A 91 -8.46 20.30 2.66
C GLN A 91 -9.32 20.24 1.40
N ASN A 92 -9.11 19.24 0.53
CA ASN A 92 -9.99 19.03 -0.59
C ASN A 92 -11.36 18.47 -0.09
N PRO A 93 -12.48 19.13 -0.40
CA PRO A 93 -13.81 18.69 0.03
C PRO A 93 -14.21 17.32 -0.56
N GLN A 94 -13.58 16.91 -1.66
CA GLN A 94 -13.79 15.62 -2.28
C GLN A 94 -12.63 14.68 -1.91
N PRO A 95 -12.86 13.62 -1.13
CA PRO A 95 -11.83 12.66 -0.76
C PRO A 95 -11.19 11.99 -1.98
N TRP A 96 -9.90 11.65 -1.88
CA TRP A 96 -9.10 11.06 -2.96
C TRP A 96 -9.78 9.88 -3.69
N PHE A 97 -10.28 8.90 -2.95
CA PHE A 97 -10.92 7.72 -3.56
C PHE A 97 -12.29 8.03 -4.17
N GLU A 98 -13.01 9.02 -3.65
CA GLU A 98 -14.25 9.51 -4.26
C GLU A 98 -13.95 10.21 -5.60
N TRP A 99 -12.92 11.05 -5.58
CA TRP A 99 -12.47 11.75 -6.78
C TRP A 99 -12.01 10.78 -7.87
N ILE A 100 -11.17 9.78 -7.54
CA ILE A 100 -10.76 8.75 -8.51
C ILE A 100 -11.98 7.99 -9.03
N TYR A 101 -12.90 7.57 -8.14
CA TYR A 101 -14.08 6.82 -8.53
C TYR A 101 -14.92 7.58 -9.57
N GLU A 102 -15.09 8.89 -9.42
CA GLU A 102 -15.77 9.72 -10.41
C GLU A 102 -15.02 9.77 -11.75
N GLN A 103 -13.68 9.82 -11.73
CA GLN A 103 -12.87 9.81 -12.95
C GLN A 103 -13.01 8.47 -13.73
N LEU A 104 -13.40 7.38 -13.06
CA LEU A 104 -13.66 6.11 -13.77
C LEU A 104 -14.80 6.25 -14.78
N ASN A 105 -15.78 7.11 -14.51
CA ASN A 105 -16.96 7.32 -15.36
C ASN A 105 -17.58 5.99 -15.80
N LEU A 106 -17.91 5.14 -14.81
CA LEU A 106 -18.42 3.79 -15.01
C LEU A 106 -19.78 3.83 -15.72
N LYS A 107 -19.97 2.92 -16.64
CA LYS A 107 -21.21 2.73 -17.39
C LYS A 107 -21.81 1.37 -17.07
N GLU A 108 -23.11 1.20 -17.32
CA GLU A 108 -23.75 -0.11 -17.22
C GLU A 108 -23.00 -1.14 -18.08
N LYS A 109 -22.77 -2.33 -17.51
CA LYS A 109 -22.07 -3.47 -18.11
C LYS A 109 -20.57 -3.29 -18.34
N ASP A 110 -19.95 -2.28 -17.75
CA ASP A 110 -18.49 -2.17 -17.80
C ASP A 110 -17.82 -3.37 -17.10
N GLU A 111 -16.84 -3.95 -17.77
CA GLU A 111 -15.90 -4.90 -17.20
C GLU A 111 -14.67 -4.14 -16.71
N VAL A 112 -14.38 -4.24 -15.43
CA VAL A 112 -13.36 -3.43 -14.73
C VAL A 112 -12.33 -4.32 -14.08
N LEU A 113 -11.05 -3.98 -14.23
CA LEU A 113 -9.94 -4.63 -13.53
C LEU A 113 -9.16 -3.57 -12.73
N GLU A 114 -8.98 -3.81 -11.44
CA GLU A 114 -7.99 -3.08 -10.66
C GLU A 114 -6.78 -3.97 -10.38
N LEU A 115 -5.60 -3.45 -10.71
CA LEU A 115 -4.29 -4.06 -10.46
C LEU A 115 -3.67 -3.40 -9.22
N GLY A 116 -3.31 -4.21 -8.23
CA GLY A 116 -2.78 -3.71 -6.95
C GLY A 116 -3.84 -3.00 -6.12
N CYS A 117 -4.99 -3.65 -5.89
CA CYS A 117 -6.12 -3.06 -5.17
C CYS A 117 -5.85 -2.80 -3.67
N GLY A 118 -4.78 -3.40 -3.09
CA GLY A 118 -4.52 -3.32 -1.66
C GLY A 118 -5.71 -3.81 -0.85
N THR A 119 -6.19 -3.00 0.09
CA THR A 119 -7.38 -3.29 0.91
C THR A 119 -8.70 -3.01 0.20
N GLY A 120 -8.69 -2.45 -1.02
CA GLY A 120 -9.90 -2.17 -1.81
C GLY A 120 -10.61 -0.86 -1.47
N GLU A 121 -9.91 0.12 -0.88
CA GLU A 121 -10.48 1.41 -0.45
C GLU A 121 -11.28 2.13 -1.55
N LEU A 122 -10.85 2.04 -2.81
CA LEU A 122 -11.55 2.67 -3.93
C LEU A 122 -13.01 2.20 -4.07
N TRP A 123 -13.29 0.96 -3.63
CA TRP A 123 -14.59 0.30 -3.88
C TRP A 123 -15.49 0.20 -2.64
N LYS A 124 -14.97 0.56 -1.49
CA LYS A 124 -15.75 0.50 -0.24
C LYS A 124 -16.99 1.37 -0.32
N ASN A 125 -18.14 0.78 0.02
CA ASN A 125 -19.45 1.48 0.05
C ASN A 125 -19.85 2.13 -1.29
N LYS A 126 -19.33 1.64 -2.44
CA LYS A 126 -19.71 2.16 -3.75
C LYS A 126 -20.97 1.51 -4.29
N ASN A 127 -21.87 2.32 -4.81
CA ASN A 127 -23.01 1.85 -5.57
C ASN A 127 -22.59 1.69 -7.04
N LEU A 128 -22.35 0.46 -7.46
CA LEU A 128 -21.99 0.18 -8.85
C LEU A 128 -23.20 0.33 -9.79
N PRO A 129 -23.01 0.84 -11.01
CA PRO A 129 -24.03 0.80 -12.05
C PRO A 129 -24.48 -0.64 -12.33
N LYS A 130 -25.65 -0.79 -12.96
CA LYS A 130 -26.20 -2.13 -13.25
C LYS A 130 -25.26 -2.96 -14.12
N ASN A 131 -25.06 -4.21 -13.70
CA ASN A 131 -24.27 -5.19 -14.45
C ASN A 131 -22.80 -4.77 -14.67
N VAL A 132 -22.26 -3.86 -13.88
CA VAL A 132 -20.81 -3.62 -13.82
C VAL A 132 -20.19 -4.79 -13.10
N HIS A 133 -19.10 -5.35 -13.65
CA HIS A 133 -18.30 -6.37 -12.98
C HIS A 133 -16.90 -5.83 -12.71
N VAL A 134 -16.49 -5.92 -11.47
CA VAL A 134 -15.18 -5.44 -10.99
C VAL A 134 -14.34 -6.64 -10.55
N THR A 135 -13.16 -6.78 -11.11
CA THR A 135 -12.14 -7.71 -10.63
C THR A 135 -11.11 -6.91 -9.82
N LEU A 136 -11.11 -7.09 -8.51
CA LEU A 136 -10.07 -6.56 -7.63
C LEU A 136 -8.92 -7.54 -7.58
N SER A 137 -7.72 -7.06 -7.90
CA SER A 137 -6.55 -7.92 -7.91
C SER A 137 -5.34 -7.29 -7.23
N ASP A 138 -4.54 -8.16 -6.64
CA ASP A 138 -3.25 -7.81 -6.05
C ASP A 138 -2.29 -8.99 -6.24
N GLN A 139 -0.99 -8.72 -6.27
CA GLN A 139 0.03 -9.77 -6.29
C GLN A 139 0.06 -10.52 -4.95
N SER A 140 -0.35 -9.88 -3.86
CA SER A 140 -0.40 -10.41 -2.51
C SER A 140 -1.73 -11.10 -2.25
N GLN A 141 -1.70 -12.40 -1.95
CA GLN A 141 -2.88 -13.15 -1.52
C GLN A 141 -3.51 -12.58 -0.23
N GLY A 142 -2.70 -12.02 0.67
CA GLY A 142 -3.17 -11.37 1.89
C GLY A 142 -3.98 -10.12 1.57
N MET A 143 -3.48 -9.24 0.69
CA MET A 143 -4.22 -8.05 0.25
C MET A 143 -5.53 -8.41 -0.43
N VAL A 144 -5.54 -9.44 -1.29
CA VAL A 144 -6.78 -9.95 -1.91
C VAL A 144 -7.80 -10.42 -0.86
N LYS A 145 -7.33 -11.10 0.21
CA LYS A 145 -8.19 -11.53 1.32
C LYS A 145 -8.71 -10.34 2.13
N ASP A 146 -7.85 -9.36 2.41
CA ASP A 146 -8.22 -8.15 3.15
C ASP A 146 -9.22 -7.31 2.35
N ALA A 147 -9.00 -7.13 1.04
CA ALA A 147 -9.95 -6.48 0.15
C ALA A 147 -11.33 -7.16 0.17
N ARG A 148 -11.37 -8.50 0.13
CA ARG A 148 -12.62 -9.26 0.21
C ARG A 148 -13.35 -9.03 1.53
N ASN A 149 -12.63 -9.03 2.63
CA ASN A 149 -13.20 -8.80 3.97
C ASN A 149 -13.72 -7.37 4.13
N TYR A 150 -13.03 -6.41 3.52
CA TYR A 150 -13.30 -4.98 3.69
C TYR A 150 -14.38 -4.44 2.75
N VAL A 151 -14.36 -4.85 1.49
CA VAL A 151 -15.31 -4.40 0.47
C VAL A 151 -16.56 -5.28 0.47
N GLY A 152 -16.40 -6.58 0.73
CA GLY A 152 -17.48 -7.57 0.74
C GLY A 152 -17.79 -8.13 -0.65
N GLU A 153 -18.72 -9.07 -0.68
CA GLU A 153 -19.21 -9.69 -1.93
C GLU A 153 -20.53 -9.01 -2.34
N GLU A 154 -20.46 -7.76 -2.80
CA GLU A 154 -21.67 -7.06 -3.21
C GLU A 154 -22.33 -7.70 -4.44
N LYS A 155 -23.39 -8.45 -4.22
CA LYS A 155 -24.37 -8.95 -5.22
C LYS A 155 -23.76 -9.61 -6.47
N GLY A 156 -22.57 -10.23 -6.33
CA GLY A 156 -21.88 -10.89 -7.45
C GLY A 156 -21.24 -9.94 -8.48
N GLN A 157 -21.18 -8.64 -8.19
CA GLN A 157 -20.55 -7.65 -9.08
C GLN A 157 -19.05 -7.49 -8.82
N ILE A 158 -18.52 -7.97 -7.69
CA ILE A 158 -17.11 -7.87 -7.34
C ILE A 158 -16.51 -9.26 -7.22
N SER A 159 -15.39 -9.47 -7.89
CA SER A 159 -14.56 -10.67 -7.81
C SER A 159 -13.15 -10.32 -7.33
N TYR A 160 -12.44 -11.31 -6.77
CA TYR A 160 -11.14 -11.12 -6.15
C TYR A 160 -10.16 -12.14 -6.70
N GLN A 161 -9.02 -11.69 -7.22
CA GLN A 161 -8.03 -12.56 -7.84
C GLN A 161 -6.61 -12.14 -7.48
N MET A 162 -5.73 -13.12 -7.31
CA MET A 162 -4.30 -12.87 -7.25
C MET A 162 -3.77 -12.75 -8.69
N ILE A 163 -3.23 -11.58 -9.06
CA ILE A 163 -2.72 -11.30 -10.40
C ILE A 163 -1.37 -10.60 -10.30
N ASP A 164 -0.41 -11.10 -11.04
CA ASP A 164 0.80 -10.37 -11.39
C ASP A 164 0.52 -9.51 -12.63
N CYS A 165 0.63 -8.19 -12.49
CA CYS A 165 0.33 -7.25 -13.57
C CYS A 165 1.29 -7.38 -14.78
N ARG A 166 2.42 -8.08 -14.63
CA ARG A 166 3.35 -8.39 -15.73
C ARG A 166 2.84 -9.49 -16.65
N GLN A 167 1.86 -10.27 -16.18
CA GLN A 167 1.21 -11.34 -16.94
C GLN A 167 -0.24 -11.48 -16.46
N ILE A 168 -1.15 -10.73 -17.07
CA ILE A 168 -2.56 -10.72 -16.70
C ILE A 168 -3.27 -11.95 -17.30
N PRO A 169 -3.77 -12.90 -16.48
CA PRO A 169 -4.37 -14.14 -16.97
C PRO A 169 -5.82 -13.92 -17.46
N LYS A 170 -5.96 -13.02 -18.42
CA LYS A 170 -7.23 -12.63 -19.03
C LYS A 170 -7.07 -12.55 -20.53
N GLU A 171 -8.17 -12.75 -21.25
CA GLU A 171 -8.21 -12.67 -22.70
C GLU A 171 -7.97 -11.22 -23.18
N ASP A 172 -7.53 -11.11 -24.44
CA ASP A 172 -7.38 -9.82 -25.10
C ASP A 172 -8.74 -9.10 -25.15
N HIS A 173 -8.71 -7.78 -25.03
CA HIS A 173 -9.90 -6.93 -25.17
C HIS A 173 -11.08 -7.29 -24.25
N SER A 174 -10.80 -7.73 -23.03
CA SER A 174 -11.82 -8.15 -22.06
C SER A 174 -12.34 -7.03 -21.16
N PHE A 175 -11.58 -5.94 -20.96
CA PHE A 175 -11.93 -4.90 -20.01
C PHE A 175 -12.25 -3.54 -20.66
N ASP A 176 -13.30 -2.88 -20.15
CA ASP A 176 -13.62 -1.49 -20.47
C ASP A 176 -12.75 -0.51 -19.69
N LYS A 177 -12.38 -0.89 -18.45
CA LYS A 177 -11.53 -0.09 -17.56
C LYS A 177 -10.46 -0.97 -16.92
N VAL A 178 -9.23 -0.47 -16.92
CA VAL A 178 -8.15 -1.00 -16.08
C VAL A 178 -7.64 0.12 -15.18
N ILE A 179 -7.40 -0.19 -13.92
CA ILE A 179 -6.98 0.77 -12.91
C ILE A 179 -5.69 0.27 -12.25
N ALA A 180 -4.74 1.17 -12.00
CA ALA A 180 -3.55 0.90 -11.21
C ALA A 180 -3.30 2.09 -10.26
N ASN A 181 -3.83 2.00 -9.04
CA ASN A 181 -3.80 3.10 -8.10
C ASN A 181 -2.57 2.99 -7.19
N HIS A 182 -1.59 3.88 -7.34
CA HIS A 182 -0.32 3.90 -6.61
C HIS A 182 0.50 2.59 -6.72
N VAL A 183 0.58 1.99 -7.90
CA VAL A 183 1.22 0.69 -8.15
C VAL A 183 2.49 0.82 -9.00
N LEU A 184 2.46 1.63 -10.04
CA LEU A 184 3.42 1.58 -11.14
C LEU A 184 4.87 1.89 -10.74
N PHE A 185 5.08 2.67 -9.72
CA PHE A 185 6.42 2.98 -9.22
C PHE A 185 7.08 1.84 -8.42
N TYR A 186 6.36 0.76 -8.12
CA TYR A 186 6.92 -0.45 -7.52
C TYR A 186 7.37 -1.49 -8.55
N LEU A 187 7.15 -1.23 -9.84
CA LEU A 187 7.39 -2.18 -10.91
C LEU A 187 8.69 -1.87 -11.65
N ASP A 188 9.52 -2.88 -11.87
CA ASP A 188 10.78 -2.72 -12.60
C ASP A 188 10.54 -2.64 -14.12
N ASP A 189 9.77 -3.57 -14.70
CA ASP A 189 9.44 -3.61 -16.14
C ASP A 189 8.04 -3.06 -16.40
N ARG A 190 7.90 -1.74 -16.33
CA ARG A 190 6.64 -1.05 -16.61
C ARG A 190 6.21 -1.15 -18.06
N GLN A 191 7.16 -1.28 -18.98
CA GLN A 191 6.86 -1.41 -20.40
C GLN A 191 6.06 -2.70 -20.67
N GLN A 192 6.48 -3.82 -20.07
CA GLN A 192 5.75 -5.09 -20.14
C GLN A 192 4.34 -4.94 -19.55
N VAL A 193 4.23 -4.30 -18.38
CA VAL A 193 2.93 -4.07 -17.72
C VAL A 193 2.01 -3.22 -18.59
N PHE A 194 2.50 -2.14 -19.20
CA PHE A 194 1.69 -1.30 -20.10
C PHE A 194 1.21 -2.08 -21.33
N ASN A 195 2.05 -2.95 -21.89
CA ASN A 195 1.66 -3.81 -23.01
C ASN A 195 0.57 -4.81 -22.61
N GLU A 196 0.68 -5.43 -21.42
CA GLU A 196 -0.35 -6.32 -20.89
C GLU A 196 -1.68 -5.59 -20.61
N ILE A 197 -1.61 -4.40 -20.00
CA ILE A 197 -2.78 -3.55 -19.79
C ILE A 197 -3.44 -3.20 -21.14
N LYS A 198 -2.65 -2.78 -22.13
CA LYS A 198 -3.17 -2.48 -23.47
C LYS A 198 -3.79 -3.70 -24.12
N ARG A 199 -3.18 -4.88 -23.98
CA ARG A 199 -3.69 -6.15 -24.52
C ARG A 199 -5.08 -6.48 -24.00
N VAL A 200 -5.27 -6.37 -22.69
CA VAL A 200 -6.57 -6.74 -22.06
C VAL A 200 -7.62 -5.65 -22.19
N LEU A 201 -7.25 -4.41 -22.51
CA LEU A 201 -8.19 -3.33 -22.76
C LEU A 201 -8.93 -3.50 -24.10
N LYS A 202 -10.23 -3.28 -24.08
CA LYS A 202 -11.03 -3.12 -25.31
C LYS A 202 -10.56 -1.91 -26.11
N GLN A 203 -10.84 -1.88 -27.41
CA GLN A 203 -10.44 -0.80 -28.31
C GLN A 203 -10.83 0.60 -27.81
N ASN A 204 -12.01 0.73 -27.19
CA ASN A 204 -12.49 1.98 -26.59
C ASN A 204 -12.28 2.02 -25.07
N GLY A 205 -11.53 1.09 -24.53
CA GLY A 205 -11.24 0.98 -23.11
C GLY A 205 -10.46 2.17 -22.57
N THR A 206 -10.30 2.23 -21.25
CA THR A 206 -9.54 3.30 -20.57
C THR A 206 -8.66 2.69 -19.51
N PHE A 207 -7.39 3.04 -19.53
CA PHE A 207 -6.48 2.81 -18.42
C PHE A 207 -6.38 4.05 -17.56
N ILE A 208 -6.50 3.90 -16.24
CA ILE A 208 -6.37 4.98 -15.26
C ILE A 208 -5.32 4.56 -14.25
N CYS A 209 -4.29 5.37 -14.07
CA CYS A 209 -3.29 5.12 -13.04
C CYS A 209 -2.99 6.38 -12.25
N SER A 210 -2.72 6.21 -10.96
CA SER A 210 -2.36 7.30 -10.07
C SER A 210 -0.92 7.25 -9.65
N THR A 211 -0.38 8.44 -9.37
CA THR A 211 0.95 8.62 -8.82
C THR A 211 1.05 9.96 -8.08
N TYR A 212 2.24 10.28 -7.61
CA TYR A 212 2.54 11.54 -6.95
C TYR A 212 3.80 12.19 -7.55
N GLY A 213 3.91 13.50 -7.35
CA GLY A 213 5.03 14.30 -7.83
C GLY A 213 6.14 14.48 -6.79
N SER A 214 7.21 15.11 -7.19
CA SER A 214 8.44 15.29 -6.41
C SER A 214 8.26 16.15 -5.15
N SER A 215 7.27 17.04 -5.12
CA SER A 215 6.95 17.90 -3.98
C SER A 215 6.00 17.24 -2.96
N HIS A 216 5.51 16.03 -3.24
CA HIS A 216 4.58 15.33 -2.36
C HIS A 216 5.17 15.10 -0.97
N MET A 217 4.47 15.60 0.08
CA MET A 217 4.86 15.43 1.49
C MET A 217 6.27 15.95 1.84
N GLN A 218 6.79 16.92 1.07
CA GLN A 218 8.15 17.44 1.24
C GLN A 218 8.40 18.05 2.61
N GLU A 219 7.37 18.61 3.25
CA GLU A 219 7.48 19.24 4.57
C GLU A 219 7.70 18.19 5.67
N ILE A 220 7.19 16.97 5.51
CA ILE A 220 7.48 15.84 6.41
C ILE A 220 8.94 15.41 6.25
N THR A 221 9.41 15.31 5.01
CA THR A 221 10.82 15.01 4.74
C THR A 221 11.73 16.08 5.34
N GLN A 222 11.36 17.35 5.27
CA GLN A 222 12.12 18.44 5.88
C GLN A 222 12.05 18.37 7.41
N LEU A 223 10.89 18.12 7.99
CA LEU A 223 10.71 17.97 9.42
C LEU A 223 11.61 16.88 10.02
N ILE A 224 11.70 15.73 9.37
CA ILE A 224 12.52 14.64 9.87
C ILE A 224 14.01 14.94 9.72
N LYS A 225 14.43 15.60 8.64
CA LYS A 225 15.81 16.07 8.45
C LYS A 225 16.23 17.15 9.42
N ASP A 226 15.30 18.02 9.82
CA ASP A 226 15.54 19.01 10.89
C ASP A 226 15.80 18.36 12.24
N PHE A 227 15.28 17.15 12.46
CA PHE A 227 15.56 16.35 13.66
C PHE A 227 16.88 15.60 13.55
N ASP A 228 17.09 14.90 12.43
CA ASP A 228 18.31 14.16 12.15
C ASP A 228 18.46 13.96 10.63
N GLU A 229 19.47 14.57 10.03
CA GLU A 229 19.69 14.59 8.56
C GLU A 229 19.95 13.21 7.94
N ARG A 230 20.34 12.23 8.77
CA ARG A 230 20.61 10.84 8.33
C ARG A 230 19.32 10.07 8.07
N ILE A 231 18.19 10.52 8.61
CA ILE A 231 16.92 9.82 8.47
C ILE A 231 16.34 10.04 7.09
N THR A 232 15.94 8.95 6.46
CA THR A 232 15.17 8.93 5.21
C THR A 232 13.85 8.18 5.44
N LEU A 233 12.77 8.69 4.87
CA LEU A 233 11.44 8.08 4.96
C LEU A 233 11.17 7.07 3.84
N SER A 234 12.02 7.04 2.83
CA SER A 234 12.00 6.07 1.74
C SER A 234 13.41 5.87 1.21
N ASP A 235 13.79 4.63 0.97
CA ASP A 235 15.08 4.29 0.37
C ASP A 235 15.18 4.73 -1.09
N HIS A 236 14.02 4.87 -1.75
CA HIS A 236 13.92 5.27 -3.15
C HIS A 236 12.96 6.43 -3.34
N LYS A 237 13.35 7.36 -4.20
CA LYS A 237 12.46 8.42 -4.67
C LYS A 237 11.53 7.83 -5.74
N LEU A 238 10.44 7.21 -5.32
CA LEU A 238 9.52 6.47 -6.20
C LEU A 238 8.95 7.34 -7.33
N TYR A 239 8.76 8.64 -7.10
CA TYR A 239 8.36 9.59 -8.15
C TYR A 239 9.39 9.72 -9.29
N ASN A 240 10.68 9.41 -9.06
CA ASN A 240 11.67 9.35 -10.13
C ASN A 240 11.49 8.10 -11.01
N VAL A 241 10.89 7.05 -10.46
CA VAL A 241 10.59 5.79 -11.16
C VAL A 241 9.34 5.95 -12.03
N PHE A 242 8.25 6.41 -11.42
CA PHE A 242 6.99 6.76 -12.09
C PHE A 242 6.26 7.84 -11.27
N GLY A 243 6.40 9.08 -11.68
CA GLY A 243 5.82 10.26 -11.03
C GLY A 243 5.02 11.11 -12.01
N LEU A 244 4.44 12.21 -11.54
CA LEU A 244 3.74 13.17 -12.39
C LEU A 244 4.67 13.74 -13.46
N GLU A 245 5.93 14.00 -13.09
CA GLU A 245 6.90 14.65 -13.98
C GLU A 245 7.41 13.76 -15.12
N ASN A 246 7.29 12.43 -15.03
CA ASN A 246 7.85 11.49 -16.01
C ASN A 246 6.89 10.39 -16.46
N GLY A 247 5.71 10.30 -15.87
CA GLY A 247 4.72 9.25 -16.14
C GLY A 247 4.12 9.38 -17.54
N GLU A 248 3.81 10.60 -17.98
CA GLU A 248 3.22 10.86 -19.28
C GLU A 248 4.11 10.36 -20.42
N GLU A 249 5.42 10.65 -20.37
CA GLU A 249 6.38 10.20 -21.38
C GLU A 249 6.46 8.67 -21.45
N GLN A 250 6.44 8.00 -20.30
CA GLN A 250 6.49 6.54 -20.24
C GLN A 250 5.20 5.92 -20.83
N LEU A 251 4.03 6.46 -20.50
CA LEU A 251 2.72 5.99 -20.98
C LEU A 251 2.54 6.21 -22.49
N LYS A 252 3.00 7.34 -23.02
CA LYS A 252 2.93 7.67 -24.47
C LYS A 252 3.69 6.69 -25.37
N LYS A 253 4.60 5.87 -24.80
CA LYS A 253 5.26 4.80 -25.57
C LYS A 253 4.32 3.67 -25.97
N VAL A 254 3.18 3.53 -25.27
CA VAL A 254 2.23 2.43 -25.48
C VAL A 254 0.84 2.94 -25.83
N PHE A 255 0.37 3.98 -25.14
CA PHE A 255 -0.99 4.50 -25.27
C PHE A 255 -1.04 5.68 -26.27
N SER A 256 -2.07 5.68 -27.10
CA SER A 256 -2.24 6.71 -28.15
C SER A 256 -2.64 8.08 -27.62
N GLN A 257 -3.33 8.10 -26.48
CA GLN A 257 -3.73 9.32 -25.77
C GLN A 257 -3.41 9.17 -24.29
N VAL A 258 -2.80 10.18 -23.72
CA VAL A 258 -2.49 10.27 -22.30
C VAL A 258 -2.89 11.67 -21.83
N LYS A 259 -3.73 11.73 -20.79
CA LYS A 259 -4.16 12.97 -20.16
C LYS A 259 -3.83 12.90 -18.69
N GLU A 260 -3.07 13.86 -18.20
CA GLU A 260 -2.82 14.08 -16.77
C GLU A 260 -3.93 14.94 -16.15
N ILE A 261 -4.33 14.60 -14.92
CA ILE A 261 -5.27 15.37 -14.11
C ILE A 261 -4.73 15.40 -12.69
N ASP A 262 -4.45 16.61 -12.22
CA ASP A 262 -3.99 16.85 -10.85
C ASP A 262 -5.13 16.75 -9.85
N TYR A 263 -4.80 16.25 -8.68
CA TYR A 263 -5.67 16.33 -7.51
C TYR A 263 -5.13 17.43 -6.58
N GLU A 264 -5.73 18.59 -6.66
CA GLU A 264 -5.33 19.75 -5.85
C GLU A 264 -5.73 19.53 -4.39
N ASP A 265 -4.74 19.38 -3.51
CA ASP A 265 -4.97 19.17 -2.09
C ASP A 265 -3.75 19.60 -1.26
N GLU A 266 -4.00 19.84 0.01
CA GLU A 266 -2.98 20.05 1.05
C GLU A 266 -3.50 19.44 2.36
N LEU A 267 -2.59 19.08 3.26
CA LEU A 267 -2.97 18.64 4.59
C LEU A 267 -2.67 19.75 5.60
N LEU A 268 -3.63 20.03 6.47
CA LEU A 268 -3.44 20.95 7.60
C LEU A 268 -3.43 20.14 8.90
N VAL A 269 -2.23 19.75 9.32
CA VAL A 269 -2.05 18.88 10.48
C VAL A 269 -1.89 19.72 11.74
N ASP A 270 -2.84 19.57 12.67
CA ASP A 270 -2.90 20.31 13.94
C ASP A 270 -2.53 19.46 15.18
N GLN A 271 -2.31 18.15 14.98
CA GLN A 271 -1.93 17.21 16.05
C GLN A 271 -0.64 16.48 15.71
N PRO A 272 0.30 16.34 16.69
CA PRO A 272 1.59 15.70 16.45
C PRO A 272 1.49 14.17 16.27
N GLU A 273 0.59 13.51 17.00
CA GLU A 273 0.51 12.05 17.05
C GLU A 273 0.23 11.40 15.67
N PRO A 274 -0.76 11.85 14.88
CA PRO A 274 -0.99 11.31 13.54
C PRO A 274 0.20 11.51 12.59
N LEU A 275 0.91 12.66 12.71
CA LEU A 275 2.10 12.93 11.92
C LEU A 275 3.26 12.01 12.31
N ILE A 276 3.47 11.79 13.60
CA ILE A 276 4.47 10.85 14.11
C ILE A 276 4.17 9.43 13.66
N SER A 277 2.89 8.99 13.76
CA SER A 277 2.46 7.67 13.30
C SER A 277 2.69 7.49 11.80
N TYR A 278 2.40 8.52 10.99
CA TYR A 278 2.69 8.51 9.57
C TYR A 278 4.20 8.31 9.30
N ILE A 279 5.06 9.08 9.97
CA ILE A 279 6.52 8.98 9.84
C ILE A 279 7.00 7.58 10.18
N LEU A 280 6.50 6.99 11.28
CA LEU A 280 6.86 5.63 11.68
C LEU A 280 6.33 4.56 10.73
N SER A 281 5.25 4.82 9.99
CA SER A 281 4.70 3.90 9.00
C SER A 281 5.45 3.89 7.67
N CYS A 282 6.41 4.78 7.46
CA CYS A 282 7.21 4.88 6.24
C CYS A 282 8.22 3.73 6.11
N HIS A 283 8.77 3.56 4.89
CA HIS A 283 9.63 2.43 4.51
C HIS A 283 11.12 2.79 4.40
N GLY A 284 11.56 3.80 5.13
CA GLY A 284 12.97 4.20 5.17
C GLY A 284 13.70 3.65 6.40
N ASN A 285 14.78 4.33 6.78
CA ASN A 285 15.62 3.97 7.93
C ASN A 285 15.19 4.63 9.24
N GLN A 286 14.01 5.27 9.31
CA GLN A 286 13.54 6.03 10.48
C GLN A 286 13.53 5.19 11.77
N HIS A 287 13.22 3.91 11.70
CA HIS A 287 13.19 3.03 12.88
C HIS A 287 14.59 2.84 13.51
N GLU A 288 15.64 2.80 12.68
CA GLU A 288 17.01 2.66 13.15
C GLU A 288 17.41 3.82 14.07
N TYR A 289 17.00 5.04 13.72
CA TYR A 289 17.37 6.26 14.44
C TYR A 289 16.34 6.69 15.48
N LEU A 290 15.07 6.35 15.33
CA LEU A 290 14.00 6.81 16.22
C LEU A 290 13.68 5.85 17.38
N ASN A 291 13.92 4.54 17.25
CA ASN A 291 13.53 3.57 18.28
C ASN A 291 14.07 3.92 19.68
N HIS A 292 15.31 4.42 19.78
CA HIS A 292 15.92 4.82 21.05
C HIS A 292 15.73 6.30 21.39
N ARG A 293 15.18 7.10 20.46
CA ARG A 293 15.00 8.54 20.59
C ARG A 293 13.53 8.96 20.39
N TYR A 294 12.61 8.02 20.54
CA TYR A 294 11.19 8.27 20.26
C TYR A 294 10.61 9.43 21.05
N LEU A 295 10.88 9.50 22.37
CA LEU A 295 10.39 10.58 23.23
C LEU A 295 11.00 11.94 22.87
N GLU A 296 12.27 11.97 22.49
CA GLU A 296 12.97 13.17 22.01
C GLU A 296 12.35 13.66 20.69
N PHE A 297 12.09 12.73 19.77
CA PHE A 297 11.44 13.05 18.50
C PHE A 297 10.01 13.55 18.70
N LYS A 298 9.23 12.89 19.56
CA LYS A 298 7.86 13.32 19.91
C LYS A 298 7.85 14.74 20.47
N ASP A 299 8.77 15.05 21.40
CA ASP A 299 8.90 16.39 21.97
C ASP A 299 9.33 17.44 20.92
N PHE A 300 10.25 17.07 20.01
CA PHE A 300 10.66 17.92 18.91
C PHE A 300 9.48 18.28 17.98
N VAL A 301 8.68 17.29 17.55
CA VAL A 301 7.51 17.52 16.71
C VAL A 301 6.49 18.40 17.42
N ARG A 302 6.19 18.14 18.71
CA ARG A 302 5.30 18.96 19.53
C ARG A 302 5.76 20.42 19.62
N LYS A 303 7.05 20.66 19.84
CA LYS A 303 7.62 22.01 19.88
C LYS A 303 7.50 22.73 18.53
N LYS A 304 7.77 22.02 17.42
CA LYS A 304 7.60 22.57 16.06
C LYS A 304 6.15 22.94 15.79
N MET A 305 5.20 22.11 16.21
CA MET A 305 3.76 22.39 16.04
C MET A 305 3.29 23.51 16.95
N ALA A 306 3.71 23.54 18.23
CA ALA A 306 3.36 24.63 19.16
C ALA A 306 3.82 26.00 18.63
N ALA A 307 4.94 26.05 17.94
CA ALA A 307 5.47 27.29 17.34
C ALA A 307 4.69 27.74 16.08
N LYS A 308 4.09 26.80 15.33
CA LYS A 308 3.41 27.08 14.05
C LYS A 308 1.88 27.00 14.13
N GLY A 309 1.34 26.36 15.18
CA GLY A 309 -0.08 26.04 15.33
C GLY A 309 -0.52 24.86 14.45
N VAL A 310 -0.28 24.95 13.15
CA VAL A 310 -0.63 23.95 12.14
C VAL A 310 0.57 23.72 11.24
N ILE A 311 0.84 22.47 10.88
CA ILE A 311 1.81 22.13 9.83
C ILE A 311 1.05 21.94 8.53
N LYS A 312 1.32 22.82 7.56
CA LYS A 312 0.84 22.68 6.19
C LYS A 312 1.75 21.69 5.45
N ILE A 313 1.15 20.70 4.78
CA ILE A 313 1.85 19.67 4.04
C ILE A 313 1.33 19.66 2.61
N THR A 314 2.24 19.79 1.65
CA THR A 314 1.94 19.75 0.22
C THR A 314 1.53 18.35 -0.21
N LYS A 315 0.41 18.23 -0.91
CA LYS A 315 -0.04 17.00 -1.53
C LYS A 315 -0.01 17.15 -3.04
N SER A 316 1.07 16.67 -3.65
CA SER A 316 1.23 16.63 -5.11
C SER A 316 0.89 15.22 -5.57
N ALA A 317 -0.32 15.03 -6.04
CA ALA A 317 -0.82 13.74 -6.53
C ALA A 317 -1.77 13.95 -7.71
N GLY A 318 -1.92 12.93 -8.54
CA GLY A 318 -2.78 13.01 -9.72
C GLY A 318 -2.96 11.65 -10.37
N ILE A 319 -3.68 11.66 -11.48
CA ILE A 319 -3.92 10.49 -12.32
C ILE A 319 -3.54 10.75 -13.76
N PHE A 320 -3.19 9.68 -14.46
CA PHE A 320 -3.16 9.64 -15.91
C PHE A 320 -4.35 8.84 -16.43
N ILE A 321 -5.05 9.37 -17.43
CA ILE A 321 -6.12 8.71 -18.17
C ILE A 321 -5.59 8.41 -19.56
N CYS A 322 -5.53 7.11 -19.92
CA CYS A 322 -4.91 6.63 -21.13
C CYS A 322 -5.92 5.91 -22.03
N LYS A 323 -5.75 6.05 -23.35
CA LYS A 323 -6.47 5.28 -24.36
C LYS A 323 -5.50 4.41 -25.15
N PRO A 324 -5.90 3.16 -25.56
CA PRO A 324 -5.08 2.23 -26.32
C PRO A 324 -4.45 2.78 -27.57
#